data_eb344f436d40c51d460bf77e880ae2d3
#
_entry.id   eb344f436d40c51d460bf77e880ae2d3
#
_cell.length_a   1.000
_cell.length_b   1.000
_cell.length_c   1.000
_cell.angle_alpha   90.00
_cell.angle_beta   90.00
_cell.angle_gamma   90.00
#
_symmetry.space_group_name_H-M   'P 1'
#
loop_
_entity.id
_entity.type
_entity.pdbx_description
1 polymer ?
#
loop_
_entity_poly.entity_id
_entity_poly.type
_entity_poly.pdbx_seq_one_letter_code
_entity_poly.pdbx_strand_id
1 'polypeptide(L)'
;MKNNSKAYFLIIAAVIIWSLSGLLVKAVNTDPLWISLIRCLGGGIFLLPYIFKEKIYPMKNILFGGIFMAIFLLSLTITTRISSSAMAISMQYTAPMYVIGYSFYKSKEIKFEKFIIFLLIFAGIIFNSITSMNGGNWWAIVSGITIGLAFVFYSYNLQKVKKGNLLGIVALINIISAAFYGILLIFRYSPPPSSFNEIIILSISGIVISGISYALYGEGLRKVSMEKAMIICLAEPVLNPLWVYLGKGEIPSMITVIGSILILLSAIIDIVFSINNNKKTVTN
;
A
#
# COMPACT_ATOMS: atom_id res chain seq x y z
N MET A 1 10.34 10.46 -23.37
CA MET A 1 10.91 10.49 -22.01
C MET A 1 10.19 11.44 -21.05
N LYS A 2 9.82 12.66 -21.45
CA LYS A 2 9.11 13.64 -20.57
C LYS A 2 7.81 13.14 -19.92
N ASN A 3 7.10 12.20 -20.54
CA ASN A 3 5.77 11.76 -20.07
C ASN A 3 5.81 10.75 -18.91
N ASN A 4 6.94 10.07 -18.69
CA ASN A 4 7.09 9.10 -17.60
C ASN A 4 7.54 9.75 -16.28
N SER A 5 8.33 10.83 -16.33
CA SER A 5 8.80 11.53 -15.11
C SER A 5 7.64 12.00 -14.22
N LYS A 6 6.56 12.54 -14.83
CA LYS A 6 5.36 12.92 -14.09
C LYS A 6 4.70 11.74 -13.39
N ALA A 7 4.64 10.57 -14.06
CA ALA A 7 4.03 9.37 -13.48
C ALA A 7 4.84 8.83 -12.29
N TYR A 8 6.17 8.84 -12.38
CA TYR A 8 7.05 8.51 -11.26
C TYR A 8 6.86 9.47 -10.09
N PHE A 9 6.80 10.77 -10.35
CA PHE A 9 6.55 11.79 -9.32
C PHE A 9 5.22 11.55 -8.60
N LEU A 10 4.14 11.21 -9.33
CA LEU A 10 2.84 10.92 -8.74
C LEU A 10 2.88 9.70 -7.80
N ILE A 11 3.62 8.65 -8.18
CA ILE A 11 3.79 7.47 -7.32
C ILE A 11 4.61 7.85 -6.07
N ILE A 12 5.70 8.59 -6.21
CA ILE A 12 6.52 9.05 -5.08
C ILE A 12 5.69 9.90 -4.11
N ALA A 13 4.90 10.84 -4.63
CA ALA A 13 4.01 11.66 -3.81
C ALA A 13 2.97 10.79 -3.05
N ALA A 14 2.40 9.78 -3.70
CA ALA A 14 1.50 8.83 -3.05
C ALA A 14 2.20 8.08 -1.92
N VAL A 15 3.43 7.62 -2.12
CA VAL A 15 4.23 6.88 -1.13
C VAL A 15 4.55 7.74 0.10
N ILE A 16 4.92 9.01 -0.11
CA ILE A 16 5.15 9.95 1.00
C ILE A 16 3.88 10.12 1.84
N ILE A 17 2.72 10.25 1.19
CA ILE A 17 1.44 10.38 1.89
C ILE A 17 1.09 9.08 2.62
N TRP A 18 1.25 7.91 1.98
CA TRP A 18 0.96 6.61 2.61
C TRP A 18 1.83 6.34 3.83
N SER A 19 3.08 6.77 3.81
CA SER A 19 4.00 6.57 4.93
C SER A 19 3.51 7.18 6.26
N LEU A 20 2.57 8.13 6.22
CA LEU A 20 1.90 8.67 7.40
C LEU A 20 0.83 7.73 7.99
N SER A 21 0.44 6.68 7.26
CA SER A 21 -0.68 5.80 7.66
C SER A 21 -0.47 5.16 9.03
N GLY A 22 0.74 4.66 9.32
CA GLY A 22 1.07 4.03 10.59
C GLY A 22 0.89 4.97 11.79
N LEU A 23 1.37 6.21 11.67
CA LEU A 23 1.20 7.24 12.68
C LEU A 23 -0.28 7.53 12.94
N LEU A 24 -1.09 7.69 11.87
CA LEU A 24 -2.51 8.02 11.99
C LEU A 24 -3.33 6.86 12.56
N VAL A 25 -3.01 5.61 12.24
CA VAL A 25 -3.65 4.44 12.88
C VAL A 25 -3.31 4.38 14.37
N LYS A 26 -2.09 4.72 14.77
CA LYS A 26 -1.66 4.75 16.18
C LYS A 26 -2.18 5.98 16.94
N ALA A 27 -2.64 7.00 16.25
CA ALA A 27 -3.17 8.22 16.87
C ALA A 27 -4.57 8.05 17.51
N VAL A 28 -5.29 6.98 17.17
CA VAL A 28 -6.65 6.69 17.62
C VAL A 28 -6.74 5.35 18.33
N ASN A 29 -7.71 5.17 19.23
CA ASN A 29 -7.98 3.91 19.95
C ASN A 29 -9.17 3.12 19.41
N THR A 30 -9.54 3.39 18.16
CA THR A 30 -10.69 2.80 17.48
C THR A 30 -10.37 1.38 16.98
N ASP A 31 -11.38 0.51 16.91
CA ASP A 31 -11.28 -0.85 16.33
C ASP A 31 -10.88 -0.80 14.85
N PRO A 32 -10.07 -1.75 14.35
CA PRO A 32 -9.62 -1.81 12.95
C PRO A 32 -10.75 -1.72 11.92
N LEU A 33 -11.92 -2.30 12.17
CA LEU A 33 -13.07 -2.22 11.25
C LEU A 33 -13.57 -0.78 11.09
N TRP A 34 -13.73 -0.06 12.19
CA TRP A 34 -14.15 1.34 12.19
C TRP A 34 -13.10 2.26 11.58
N ILE A 35 -11.80 2.03 11.88
CA ILE A 35 -10.70 2.77 11.24
C ILE A 35 -10.79 2.64 9.73
N SER A 36 -10.92 1.40 9.23
CA SER A 36 -10.97 1.11 7.80
C SER A 36 -12.23 1.67 7.15
N LEU A 37 -13.39 1.54 7.80
CA LEU A 37 -14.67 2.08 7.34
C LEU A 37 -14.62 3.61 7.19
N ILE A 38 -14.25 4.33 8.25
CA ILE A 38 -14.27 5.80 8.25
C ILE A 38 -13.25 6.36 7.26
N ARG A 39 -12.08 5.75 7.14
CA ARG A 39 -11.07 6.14 6.14
C ARG A 39 -11.59 5.96 4.71
N CYS A 40 -12.22 4.84 4.41
CA CYS A 40 -12.81 4.62 3.10
C CYS A 40 -14.01 5.54 2.84
N LEU A 41 -14.88 5.77 3.84
CA LEU A 41 -15.96 6.75 3.70
C LEU A 41 -15.42 8.17 3.46
N GLY A 42 -14.42 8.61 4.22
CA GLY A 42 -13.79 9.92 4.04
C GLY A 42 -13.24 10.12 2.63
N GLY A 43 -12.46 9.16 2.13
CA GLY A 43 -11.92 9.19 0.77
C GLY A 43 -13.01 9.09 -0.30
N GLY A 44 -13.98 8.20 -0.12
CA GLY A 44 -15.08 7.98 -1.05
C GLY A 44 -16.02 9.19 -1.17
N ILE A 45 -16.46 9.74 -0.05
CA ILE A 45 -17.36 10.91 -0.01
C ILE A 45 -16.66 12.16 -0.57
N PHE A 46 -15.40 12.40 -0.19
CA PHE A 46 -14.64 13.54 -0.71
C PHE A 46 -14.50 13.50 -2.23
N LEU A 47 -14.30 12.32 -2.81
CA LEU A 47 -14.15 12.14 -4.25
C LEU A 47 -15.49 11.86 -4.96
N LEU A 48 -16.61 11.79 -4.25
CA LEU A 48 -17.94 11.47 -4.80
C LEU A 48 -18.34 12.34 -6.02
N PRO A 49 -18.11 13.68 -6.03
CA PRO A 49 -18.47 14.51 -7.17
C PRO A 49 -17.81 14.11 -8.49
N TYR A 50 -16.66 13.42 -8.41
CA TYR A 50 -15.94 12.98 -9.61
C TYR A 50 -16.54 11.73 -10.27
N ILE A 51 -17.42 10.99 -9.59
CA ILE A 51 -18.14 9.84 -10.17
C ILE A 51 -19.04 10.31 -11.31
N PHE A 52 -19.66 11.47 -11.16
CA PHE A 52 -20.62 12.00 -12.15
C PHE A 52 -19.96 12.60 -13.39
N LYS A 53 -18.61 12.66 -13.44
CA LYS A 53 -17.87 13.16 -14.61
C LYS A 53 -17.76 12.17 -15.77
N GLU A 54 -18.13 10.91 -15.54
CA GLU A 54 -18.07 9.85 -16.54
C GLU A 54 -19.43 9.11 -16.60
N LYS A 55 -19.82 8.70 -17.81
CA LYS A 55 -21.08 7.95 -18.00
C LYS A 55 -20.92 6.45 -17.81
N ILE A 56 -19.73 5.92 -18.07
CA ILE A 56 -19.46 4.47 -18.03
C ILE A 56 -18.14 4.21 -17.33
N TYR A 57 -18.19 3.29 -16.36
CA TYR A 57 -17.04 2.83 -15.61
C TYR A 57 -16.79 1.33 -15.81
N PRO A 58 -15.55 0.85 -15.81
CA PRO A 58 -15.22 -0.58 -15.89
C PRO A 58 -15.53 -1.28 -14.55
N MET A 59 -16.83 -1.46 -14.26
CA MET A 59 -17.35 -1.90 -12.96
C MET A 59 -16.72 -3.20 -12.45
N LYS A 60 -16.40 -4.16 -13.35
CA LYS A 60 -15.72 -5.40 -12.94
C LYS A 60 -14.39 -5.12 -12.22
N ASN A 61 -13.53 -4.32 -12.82
CA ASN A 61 -12.23 -3.99 -12.24
C ASN A 61 -12.36 -3.12 -10.98
N ILE A 62 -13.37 -2.25 -10.94
CA ILE A 62 -13.65 -1.40 -9.78
C ILE A 62 -14.18 -2.24 -8.61
N LEU A 63 -15.09 -3.18 -8.86
CA LEU A 63 -15.61 -4.09 -7.83
C LEU A 63 -14.50 -4.94 -7.21
N PHE A 64 -13.71 -5.63 -8.05
CA PHE A 64 -12.57 -6.40 -7.55
C PHE A 64 -11.52 -5.51 -6.89
N GLY A 65 -11.23 -4.34 -7.46
CA GLY A 65 -10.37 -3.34 -6.83
C GLY A 65 -10.84 -2.93 -5.44
N GLY A 66 -12.16 -2.71 -5.27
CA GLY A 66 -12.75 -2.36 -3.97
C GLY A 66 -12.68 -3.50 -2.96
N ILE A 67 -12.96 -4.74 -3.37
CA ILE A 67 -12.84 -5.91 -2.49
C ILE A 67 -11.39 -6.09 -2.03
N PHE A 68 -10.42 -6.05 -2.96
CA PHE A 68 -9.02 -6.23 -2.60
C PHE A 68 -8.47 -5.05 -1.81
N MET A 69 -8.93 -3.82 -2.07
CA MET A 69 -8.63 -2.65 -1.24
C MET A 69 -9.16 -2.84 0.18
N ALA A 70 -10.37 -3.38 0.33
CA ALA A 70 -10.97 -3.66 1.64
C ALA A 70 -10.13 -4.70 2.41
N ILE A 71 -9.78 -5.81 1.79
CA ILE A 71 -8.94 -6.85 2.40
C ILE A 71 -7.58 -6.27 2.78
N PHE A 72 -6.96 -5.51 1.88
CA PHE A 72 -5.66 -4.88 2.08
C PHE A 72 -5.65 -3.93 3.29
N LEU A 73 -6.55 -2.94 3.33
CA LEU A 73 -6.58 -1.94 4.41
C LEU A 73 -6.94 -2.55 5.77
N LEU A 74 -7.89 -3.49 5.80
CA LEU A 74 -8.25 -4.16 7.04
C LEU A 74 -7.08 -4.99 7.59
N SER A 75 -6.43 -5.78 6.74
CA SER A 75 -5.26 -6.56 7.13
C SER A 75 -4.11 -5.66 7.60
N LEU A 76 -3.86 -4.53 6.90
CA LEU A 76 -2.86 -3.54 7.31
C LEU A 76 -3.17 -2.97 8.70
N THR A 77 -4.42 -2.59 8.95
CA THR A 77 -4.84 -2.01 10.21
C THR A 77 -4.79 -3.03 11.34
N ILE A 78 -5.24 -4.27 11.09
CA ILE A 78 -5.15 -5.38 12.05
C ILE A 78 -3.68 -5.63 12.41
N THR A 79 -2.81 -5.83 11.42
CA THR A 79 -1.38 -6.11 11.66
C THR A 79 -0.73 -4.98 12.45
N THR A 80 -1.04 -3.72 12.14
CA THR A 80 -0.55 -2.55 12.89
C THR A 80 -0.96 -2.59 14.36
N ARG A 81 -2.16 -3.11 14.67
CA ARG A 81 -2.71 -3.19 16.03
C ARG A 81 -2.18 -4.37 16.82
N ILE A 82 -2.10 -5.55 16.22
CA ILE A 82 -1.67 -6.77 16.91
C ILE A 82 -0.14 -6.95 16.95
N SER A 83 0.60 -6.13 16.20
CA SER A 83 2.05 -6.18 16.14
C SER A 83 2.63 -4.74 16.10
N SER A 84 3.10 -4.28 14.94
CA SER A 84 3.65 -2.93 14.77
C SER A 84 3.33 -2.36 13.38
N SER A 85 3.37 -1.03 13.26
CA SER A 85 3.23 -0.39 11.95
C SER A 85 4.39 -0.76 11.01
N ALA A 86 5.59 -0.92 11.55
CA ALA A 86 6.77 -1.35 10.78
C ALA A 86 6.58 -2.75 10.19
N MET A 87 6.04 -3.70 10.96
CA MET A 87 5.71 -5.02 10.43
C MET A 87 4.62 -4.98 9.38
N ALA A 88 3.51 -4.28 9.63
CA ALA A 88 2.41 -4.19 8.67
C ALA A 88 2.88 -3.63 7.32
N ILE A 89 3.70 -2.57 7.34
CA ILE A 89 4.27 -1.96 6.14
C ILE A 89 5.29 -2.90 5.48
N SER A 90 6.16 -3.55 6.25
CA SER A 90 7.12 -4.49 5.68
C SER A 90 6.43 -5.67 4.99
N MET A 91 5.34 -6.18 5.56
CA MET A 91 4.56 -7.25 4.94
C MET A 91 3.84 -6.81 3.65
N GLN A 92 3.51 -5.53 3.49
CA GLN A 92 3.01 -4.99 2.22
C GLN A 92 4.03 -5.22 1.09
N TYR A 93 5.33 -5.26 1.41
CA TYR A 93 6.41 -5.44 0.44
C TYR A 93 6.70 -6.89 0.07
N THR A 94 5.89 -7.84 0.55
CA THR A 94 5.75 -9.13 -0.14
C THR A 94 5.12 -8.95 -1.53
N ALA A 95 4.42 -7.84 -1.79
CA ALA A 95 3.78 -7.57 -3.09
C ALA A 95 4.78 -7.54 -4.26
N PRO A 96 5.91 -6.80 -4.25
CA PRO A 96 6.92 -6.89 -5.29
C PRO A 96 7.46 -8.31 -5.48
N MET A 97 7.61 -9.08 -4.39
CA MET A 97 8.08 -10.47 -4.47
C MET A 97 7.11 -11.36 -5.25
N TYR A 98 5.80 -11.21 -5.04
CA TYR A 98 4.79 -11.94 -5.82
C TYR A 98 4.85 -11.57 -7.31
N VAL A 99 5.05 -10.30 -7.64
CA VAL A 99 5.14 -9.84 -9.03
C VAL A 99 6.42 -10.35 -9.69
N ILE A 100 7.56 -10.29 -9.00
CA ILE A 100 8.85 -10.82 -9.47
C ILE A 100 8.75 -12.35 -9.62
N GLY A 101 8.22 -13.06 -8.63
CA GLY A 101 8.02 -14.50 -8.68
C GLY A 101 7.11 -14.95 -9.84
N TYR A 102 6.01 -14.22 -10.07
CA TYR A 102 5.15 -14.46 -11.22
C TYR A 102 5.87 -14.20 -12.56
N SER A 103 6.72 -13.18 -12.62
CA SER A 103 7.55 -12.90 -13.80
C SER A 103 8.52 -14.06 -14.09
N PHE A 104 9.17 -14.62 -13.07
CA PHE A 104 10.03 -15.80 -13.21
C PHE A 104 9.26 -17.03 -13.71
N TYR A 105 8.09 -17.27 -13.13
CA TYR A 105 7.22 -18.39 -13.55
C TYR A 105 6.82 -18.27 -15.03
N LYS A 106 6.47 -17.04 -15.48
CA LYS A 106 6.03 -16.79 -16.84
C LYS A 106 7.15 -16.83 -17.88
N SER A 107 8.30 -16.22 -17.57
CA SER A 107 9.46 -16.13 -18.49
C SER A 107 10.29 -17.39 -18.51
N LYS A 108 10.19 -18.25 -17.49
CA LYS A 108 11.07 -19.40 -17.20
C LYS A 108 12.56 -19.01 -17.10
N GLU A 109 12.85 -17.71 -17.00
CA GLU A 109 14.19 -17.17 -16.84
C GLU A 109 14.29 -16.40 -15.54
N ILE A 110 15.32 -16.69 -14.74
CA ILE A 110 15.65 -15.96 -13.52
C ILE A 110 16.74 -14.96 -13.86
N LYS A 111 16.35 -13.70 -14.03
CA LYS A 111 17.33 -12.63 -14.16
C LYS A 111 18.03 -12.41 -12.82
N PHE A 112 19.35 -12.52 -12.81
CA PHE A 112 20.17 -12.42 -11.59
C PHE A 112 19.88 -11.15 -10.77
N GLU A 113 19.68 -10.03 -11.45
CA GLU A 113 19.33 -8.75 -10.83
C GLU A 113 18.02 -8.83 -10.04
N LYS A 114 16.97 -9.43 -10.64
CA LYS A 114 15.66 -9.59 -9.98
C LYS A 114 15.71 -10.60 -8.84
N PHE A 115 16.58 -11.58 -8.93
CA PHE A 115 16.80 -12.54 -7.85
C PHE A 115 17.46 -11.88 -6.64
N ILE A 116 18.47 -11.00 -6.84
CA ILE A 116 19.08 -10.23 -5.73
C ILE A 116 18.02 -9.33 -5.07
N ILE A 117 17.22 -8.61 -5.86
CA ILE A 117 16.14 -7.75 -5.35
C ILE A 117 15.17 -8.57 -4.50
N PHE A 118 14.74 -9.73 -5.00
CA PHE A 118 13.87 -10.65 -4.27
C PHE A 118 14.47 -11.07 -2.93
N LEU A 119 15.76 -11.46 -2.89
CA LEU A 119 16.44 -11.88 -1.67
C LEU A 119 16.57 -10.73 -0.66
N LEU A 120 16.87 -9.52 -1.11
CA LEU A 120 16.99 -8.36 -0.21
C LEU A 120 15.65 -7.99 0.42
N ILE A 121 14.56 -8.00 -0.37
CA ILE A 121 13.21 -7.76 0.16
C ILE A 121 12.87 -8.86 1.18
N PHE A 122 13.12 -10.13 0.85
CA PHE A 122 12.84 -11.27 1.72
C PHE A 122 13.60 -11.17 3.04
N ALA A 123 14.90 -10.89 3.00
CA ALA A 123 15.71 -10.69 4.18
C ALA A 123 15.18 -9.52 5.02
N GLY A 124 14.88 -8.37 4.40
CA GLY A 124 14.35 -7.21 5.09
C GLY A 124 13.02 -7.47 5.78
N ILE A 125 12.12 -8.24 5.15
CA ILE A 125 10.85 -8.67 5.75
C ILE A 125 11.11 -9.58 6.96
N ILE A 126 12.03 -10.53 6.87
CA ILE A 126 12.40 -11.41 7.99
C ILE A 126 12.89 -10.58 9.17
N PHE A 127 13.84 -9.65 8.95
CA PHE A 127 14.35 -8.79 10.02
C PHE A 127 13.24 -7.98 10.69
N ASN A 128 12.35 -7.36 9.91
CA ASN A 128 11.23 -6.61 10.48
C ASN A 128 10.21 -7.51 11.19
N SER A 129 10.09 -8.78 10.77
CA SER A 129 9.16 -9.73 11.41
C SER A 129 9.69 -10.27 12.73
N ILE A 130 10.99 -10.53 12.86
CA ILE A 130 11.61 -11.06 14.09
C ILE A 130 11.31 -10.15 15.28
N THR A 131 11.45 -8.84 15.13
CA THR A 131 11.16 -7.88 16.21
C THR A 131 9.70 -7.87 16.65
N SER A 132 8.81 -8.22 15.74
CA SER A 132 7.37 -8.21 15.99
C SER A 132 6.84 -9.56 16.50
N MET A 133 7.61 -10.64 16.30
CA MET A 133 7.27 -11.99 16.76
C MET A 133 7.59 -12.25 18.23
N ASN A 134 8.36 -11.39 18.89
CA ASN A 134 8.66 -11.52 20.32
C ASN A 134 7.42 -11.56 21.24
N GLY A 135 6.22 -11.24 20.70
CA GLY A 135 4.92 -11.43 21.34
C GLY A 135 4.16 -12.70 20.94
N GLY A 136 4.72 -13.57 20.07
CA GLY A 136 4.14 -14.86 19.70
C GLY A 136 2.86 -14.82 18.84
N ASN A 137 2.49 -13.67 18.29
CA ASN A 137 1.24 -13.54 17.53
C ASN A 137 1.42 -13.90 16.05
N TRP A 138 1.29 -15.19 15.75
CA TRP A 138 1.37 -15.72 14.37
C TRP A 138 0.28 -15.15 13.42
N TRP A 139 -0.84 -14.66 13.96
CA TRP A 139 -1.87 -13.96 13.19
C TRP A 139 -1.34 -12.71 12.48
N ALA A 140 -0.31 -12.07 13.04
CA ALA A 140 0.35 -10.94 12.38
C ALA A 140 1.06 -11.36 11.07
N ILE A 141 1.56 -12.60 11.00
CA ILE A 141 2.17 -13.14 9.78
C ILE A 141 1.09 -13.46 8.75
N VAL A 142 0.00 -14.11 9.17
CA VAL A 142 -1.12 -14.46 8.27
C VAL A 142 -1.75 -13.21 7.68
N SER A 143 -2.07 -12.24 8.52
CA SER A 143 -2.62 -10.97 8.06
C SER A 143 -1.60 -10.21 7.19
N GLY A 144 -0.30 -10.31 7.51
CA GLY A 144 0.78 -9.72 6.74
C GLY A 144 0.90 -10.28 5.32
N ILE A 145 0.85 -11.59 5.14
CA ILE A 145 0.83 -12.24 3.82
C ILE A 145 -0.38 -11.75 3.01
N THR A 146 -1.53 -11.63 3.67
CA THR A 146 -2.77 -11.14 3.05
C THR A 146 -2.62 -9.69 2.57
N ILE A 147 -1.89 -8.83 3.30
CA ILE A 147 -1.62 -7.44 2.88
C ILE A 147 -0.96 -7.40 1.49
N GLY A 148 0.15 -8.11 1.31
CA GLY A 148 0.88 -8.10 0.04
C GLY A 148 0.09 -8.66 -1.13
N LEU A 149 -0.59 -9.80 -0.95
CA LEU A 149 -1.45 -10.39 -1.97
C LEU A 149 -2.59 -9.45 -2.37
N ALA A 150 -3.30 -8.89 -1.40
CA ALA A 150 -4.42 -8.00 -1.65
C ALA A 150 -3.95 -6.72 -2.37
N PHE A 151 -2.77 -6.18 -2.01
CA PHE A 151 -2.19 -5.02 -2.69
C PHE A 151 -1.81 -5.31 -4.14
N VAL A 152 -1.29 -6.49 -4.46
CA VAL A 152 -1.04 -6.93 -5.85
C VAL A 152 -2.34 -6.96 -6.65
N PHE A 153 -3.38 -7.61 -6.15
CA PHE A 153 -4.65 -7.72 -6.86
C PHE A 153 -5.37 -6.37 -6.99
N TYR A 154 -5.31 -5.53 -5.96
CA TYR A 154 -5.78 -4.15 -6.04
C TYR A 154 -5.07 -3.38 -7.16
N SER A 155 -3.73 -3.36 -7.14
CA SER A 155 -2.91 -2.64 -8.13
C SER A 155 -3.12 -3.17 -9.54
N TYR A 156 -3.26 -4.48 -9.71
CA TYR A 156 -3.56 -5.12 -11.00
C TYR A 156 -4.92 -4.66 -11.57
N ASN A 157 -5.96 -4.65 -10.74
CA ASN A 157 -7.28 -4.19 -11.17
C ASN A 157 -7.26 -2.70 -11.51
N LEU A 158 -6.61 -1.88 -10.67
CA LEU A 158 -6.48 -0.45 -10.92
C LEU A 158 -5.68 -0.16 -12.20
N GLN A 159 -4.59 -0.89 -12.47
CA GLN A 159 -3.79 -0.73 -13.69
C GLN A 159 -4.56 -1.09 -14.96
N LYS A 160 -5.52 -2.01 -14.88
CA LYS A 160 -6.39 -2.36 -16.02
C LYS A 160 -7.36 -1.24 -16.40
N VAL A 161 -7.62 -0.31 -15.50
CA VAL A 161 -8.49 0.83 -15.77
C VAL A 161 -7.73 1.91 -16.53
N LYS A 162 -7.64 1.76 -17.86
CA LYS A 162 -6.88 2.66 -18.75
C LYS A 162 -7.62 3.98 -19.05
N LYS A 163 -8.95 3.98 -18.98
CA LYS A 163 -9.81 5.11 -19.35
C LYS A 163 -10.71 5.50 -18.18
N GLY A 164 -11.29 6.69 -18.25
CA GLY A 164 -12.21 7.23 -17.26
C GLY A 164 -11.53 8.14 -16.23
N ASN A 165 -12.36 8.89 -15.51
CA ASN A 165 -11.90 9.77 -14.43
C ASN A 165 -11.41 8.96 -13.24
N LEU A 166 -10.11 9.01 -12.98
CA LEU A 166 -9.50 8.19 -11.92
C LEU A 166 -9.97 8.58 -10.53
N LEU A 167 -10.26 9.85 -10.29
CA LEU A 167 -10.80 10.29 -8.99
C LEU A 167 -12.16 9.63 -8.73
N GLY A 168 -13.04 9.55 -9.75
CA GLY A 168 -14.30 8.83 -9.65
C GLY A 168 -14.13 7.32 -9.46
N ILE A 169 -13.12 6.72 -10.10
CA ILE A 169 -12.80 5.30 -9.93
C ILE A 169 -12.35 5.01 -8.50
N VAL A 170 -11.45 5.83 -7.95
CA VAL A 170 -10.98 5.71 -6.57
C VAL A 170 -12.12 5.97 -5.57
N ALA A 171 -13.04 6.90 -5.88
CA ALA A 171 -14.25 7.10 -5.07
C ALA A 171 -15.10 5.83 -5.00
N LEU A 172 -15.39 5.21 -6.14
CA LEU A 172 -16.17 3.96 -6.21
C LEU A 172 -15.48 2.82 -5.47
N ILE A 173 -14.16 2.66 -5.64
CA ILE A 173 -13.35 1.67 -4.92
C ILE A 173 -13.48 1.87 -3.41
N ASN A 174 -13.33 3.10 -2.92
CA ASN A 174 -13.47 3.42 -1.50
C ASN A 174 -14.90 3.15 -0.98
N ILE A 175 -15.94 3.50 -1.75
CA ILE A 175 -17.35 3.24 -1.38
C ILE A 175 -17.61 1.73 -1.30
N ILE A 176 -17.13 0.95 -2.25
CA ILE A 176 -17.25 -0.52 -2.22
C ILE A 176 -16.52 -1.10 -1.02
N SER A 177 -15.30 -0.60 -0.72
CA SER A 177 -14.57 -1.02 0.47
C SER A 177 -15.31 -0.66 1.77
N ALA A 178 -15.88 0.53 1.84
CA ALA A 178 -16.69 0.96 2.99
C ALA A 178 -17.95 0.09 3.16
N ALA A 179 -18.64 -0.24 2.06
CA ALA A 179 -19.78 -1.15 2.09
C ALA A 179 -19.39 -2.54 2.61
N PHE A 180 -18.22 -3.05 2.20
CA PHE A 180 -17.69 -4.32 2.71
C PHE A 180 -17.50 -4.29 4.23
N TYR A 181 -16.91 -3.21 4.78
CA TYR A 181 -16.74 -3.07 6.23
C TYR A 181 -18.08 -2.87 6.96
N GLY A 182 -19.01 -2.13 6.37
CA GLY A 182 -20.37 -1.98 6.90
C GLY A 182 -21.08 -3.32 7.05
N ILE A 183 -20.95 -4.20 6.04
CA ILE A 183 -21.48 -5.57 6.09
C ILE A 183 -20.80 -6.36 7.22
N LEU A 184 -19.47 -6.31 7.34
CA LEU A 184 -18.76 -7.00 8.42
C LEU A 184 -19.21 -6.54 9.81
N LEU A 185 -19.51 -5.25 10.00
CA LEU A 185 -20.00 -4.70 11.27
C LEU A 185 -21.39 -5.20 11.63
N ILE A 186 -22.22 -5.62 10.66
CA ILE A 186 -23.50 -6.28 10.93
C ILE A 186 -23.30 -7.65 11.57
N PHE A 187 -22.29 -8.41 11.12
CA PHE A 187 -22.02 -9.77 11.60
C PHE A 187 -21.09 -9.81 12.82
N ARG A 188 -20.30 -8.77 13.03
CA ARG A 188 -19.38 -8.67 14.15
C ARG A 188 -19.56 -7.36 14.87
N TYR A 189 -20.06 -7.43 16.11
CA TYR A 189 -20.09 -6.25 16.96
C TYR A 189 -18.67 -5.70 17.17
N SER A 190 -18.52 -4.41 16.94
CA SER A 190 -17.28 -3.67 17.18
C SER A 190 -17.66 -2.31 17.76
N PRO A 191 -17.06 -1.89 18.90
CA PRO A 191 -17.38 -0.61 19.49
C PRO A 191 -17.02 0.54 18.54
N PRO A 192 -17.91 1.54 18.37
CA PRO A 192 -17.63 2.71 17.55
C PRO A 192 -16.51 3.56 18.16
N PRO A 193 -15.97 4.53 17.40
CA PRO A 193 -14.97 5.47 17.91
C PRO A 193 -15.45 6.14 19.20
N SER A 194 -14.54 6.25 20.18
CA SER A 194 -14.86 6.76 21.53
C SER A 194 -15.04 8.27 21.58
N SER A 195 -14.50 9.00 20.59
CA SER A 195 -14.54 10.47 20.56
C SER A 195 -14.77 11.02 19.14
N PHE A 196 -15.36 12.20 19.08
CA PHE A 196 -15.55 12.92 17.83
C PHE A 196 -14.22 13.29 17.15
N ASN A 197 -13.18 13.55 17.95
CA ASN A 197 -11.84 13.83 17.43
C ASN A 197 -11.26 12.65 16.67
N GLU A 198 -11.48 11.40 17.10
CA GLU A 198 -11.06 10.21 16.35
C GLU A 198 -11.75 10.13 14.98
N ILE A 199 -13.05 10.44 14.93
CA ILE A 199 -13.79 10.47 13.66
C ILE A 199 -13.21 11.52 12.71
N ILE A 200 -12.86 12.71 13.20
CA ILE A 200 -12.23 13.78 12.40
C ILE A 200 -10.87 13.31 11.88
N ILE A 201 -9.99 12.79 12.74
CA ILE A 201 -8.67 12.31 12.37
C ILE A 201 -8.78 11.22 11.30
N LEU A 202 -9.67 10.26 11.49
CA LEU A 202 -9.88 9.17 10.55
C LEU A 202 -10.48 9.66 9.22
N SER A 203 -11.40 10.63 9.25
CA SER A 203 -11.99 11.21 8.03
C SER A 203 -10.96 11.97 7.22
N ILE A 204 -10.14 12.83 7.86
CA ILE A 204 -9.05 13.54 7.21
C ILE A 204 -8.04 12.54 6.64
N SER A 205 -7.66 11.53 7.41
CA SER A 205 -6.79 10.45 6.95
C SER A 205 -7.41 9.72 5.74
N GLY A 206 -8.72 9.53 5.73
CA GLY A 206 -9.46 8.98 4.60
C GLY A 206 -9.34 9.84 3.33
N ILE A 207 -9.55 11.13 3.44
CA ILE A 207 -9.41 12.07 2.32
C ILE A 207 -7.98 12.04 1.75
N VAL A 208 -6.99 12.19 2.61
CA VAL A 208 -5.59 12.35 2.20
C VAL A 208 -4.99 11.01 1.75
N ILE A 209 -5.14 9.96 2.58
CA ILE A 209 -4.51 8.66 2.32
C ILE A 209 -5.39 7.78 1.43
N SER A 210 -6.67 7.56 1.76
CA SER A 210 -7.52 6.65 0.98
C SER A 210 -8.10 7.28 -0.28
N GLY A 211 -8.19 8.61 -0.35
CA GLY A 211 -8.65 9.35 -1.51
C GLY A 211 -7.49 9.80 -2.41
N ILE A 212 -6.82 10.88 -1.99
CA ILE A 212 -5.85 11.61 -2.84
C ILE A 212 -4.67 10.72 -3.22
N SER A 213 -4.03 10.04 -2.26
CA SER A 213 -2.81 9.28 -2.57
C SER A 213 -3.07 8.07 -3.48
N TYR A 214 -4.20 7.37 -3.30
CA TYR A 214 -4.56 6.28 -4.22
C TYR A 214 -4.93 6.78 -5.62
N ALA A 215 -5.46 7.98 -5.74
CA ALA A 215 -5.66 8.61 -7.04
C ALA A 215 -4.32 8.95 -7.72
N LEU A 216 -3.36 9.50 -6.97
CA LEU A 216 -1.99 9.75 -7.46
C LEU A 216 -1.30 8.45 -7.90
N TYR A 217 -1.35 7.42 -7.06
CA TYR A 217 -0.80 6.10 -7.38
C TYR A 217 -1.42 5.50 -8.63
N GLY A 218 -2.73 5.50 -8.72
CA GLY A 218 -3.45 4.97 -9.87
C GLY A 218 -3.13 5.72 -11.16
N GLU A 219 -2.99 7.05 -11.13
CA GLU A 219 -2.59 7.82 -12.31
C GLU A 219 -1.15 7.48 -12.73
N GLY A 220 -0.26 7.25 -11.77
CA GLY A 220 1.08 6.73 -12.05
C GLY A 220 1.05 5.34 -12.69
N LEU A 221 0.23 4.43 -12.17
CA LEU A 221 0.07 3.05 -12.68
C LEU A 221 -0.43 2.97 -14.13
N ARG A 222 -1.09 4.00 -14.64
CA ARG A 222 -1.51 4.05 -16.05
C ARG A 222 -0.34 4.12 -17.01
N LYS A 223 0.82 4.62 -16.57
CA LYS A 223 2.00 4.91 -17.40
C LYS A 223 3.25 4.15 -16.97
N VAL A 224 3.28 3.64 -15.74
CA VAL A 224 4.39 2.88 -15.17
C VAL A 224 3.95 1.44 -14.97
N SER A 225 4.85 0.47 -15.21
CA SER A 225 4.55 -0.94 -14.93
C SER A 225 4.31 -1.15 -13.44
N MET A 226 3.44 -2.10 -13.09
CA MET A 226 3.10 -2.44 -11.71
C MET A 226 4.35 -2.80 -10.90
N GLU A 227 5.28 -3.56 -11.50
CA GLU A 227 6.56 -3.93 -10.89
C GLU A 227 7.36 -2.69 -10.47
N LYS A 228 7.58 -1.74 -11.40
CA LYS A 228 8.31 -0.50 -11.10
C LYS A 228 7.60 0.37 -10.08
N ALA A 229 6.28 0.46 -10.16
CA ALA A 229 5.50 1.20 -9.18
C ALA A 229 5.65 0.62 -7.77
N MET A 230 5.59 -0.71 -7.63
CA MET A 230 5.76 -1.40 -6.34
C MET A 230 7.18 -1.26 -5.79
N ILE A 231 8.22 -1.24 -6.67
CA ILE A 231 9.59 -1.00 -6.24
C ILE A 231 9.76 0.43 -5.69
N ILE A 232 9.13 1.44 -6.30
CA ILE A 232 9.14 2.81 -5.76
C ILE A 232 8.49 2.86 -4.38
N CYS A 233 7.45 2.08 -4.16
CA CYS A 233 6.79 1.98 -2.86
C CYS A 233 7.73 1.46 -1.75
N LEU A 234 8.84 0.80 -2.07
CA LEU A 234 9.84 0.34 -1.09
C LEU A 234 10.52 1.49 -0.29
N ALA A 235 10.25 2.74 -0.60
CA ALA A 235 10.66 3.89 0.22
C ALA A 235 9.80 4.05 1.49
N GLU A 236 8.57 3.53 1.51
CA GLU A 236 7.64 3.66 2.64
C GLU A 236 8.15 3.03 3.95
N PRO A 237 8.77 1.82 3.98
CA PRO A 237 9.30 1.21 5.20
C PRO A 237 10.33 2.05 5.94
N VAL A 238 11.00 2.95 5.25
CA VAL A 238 11.96 3.88 5.87
C VAL A 238 11.24 5.11 6.40
N LEU A 239 10.28 5.64 5.63
CA LEU A 239 9.55 6.85 6.00
C LEU A 239 8.57 6.61 7.15
N ASN A 240 7.89 5.46 7.19
CA ASN A 240 6.88 5.19 8.20
C ASN A 240 7.42 5.18 9.63
N PRO A 241 8.50 4.44 10.00
CA PRO A 241 9.10 4.51 11.32
C PRO A 241 9.55 5.92 11.71
N LEU A 242 10.03 6.72 10.74
CA LEU A 242 10.44 8.10 10.98
C LEU A 242 9.25 8.95 11.46
N TRP A 243 8.09 8.86 10.80
CA TRP A 243 6.89 9.58 11.21
C TRP A 243 6.35 9.12 12.57
N VAL A 244 6.40 7.81 12.84
CA VAL A 244 5.99 7.26 14.14
C VAL A 244 6.92 7.75 15.24
N TYR A 245 8.24 7.80 15.01
CA TYR A 245 9.20 8.37 15.94
C TYR A 245 8.91 9.85 16.20
N LEU A 246 8.76 10.66 15.15
CA LEU A 246 8.51 12.11 15.29
C LEU A 246 7.17 12.41 15.97
N GLY A 247 6.14 11.60 15.75
CA GLY A 247 4.79 11.87 16.26
C GLY A 247 4.45 11.20 17.57
N LYS A 248 5.12 10.09 17.92
CA LYS A 248 4.85 9.28 19.13
C LYS A 248 6.08 9.04 20.00
N GLY A 249 7.28 9.46 19.57
CA GLY A 249 8.52 9.19 20.29
C GLY A 249 8.96 7.71 20.29
N GLU A 250 8.30 6.85 19.49
CA GLU A 250 8.65 5.43 19.42
C GLU A 250 9.93 5.22 18.62
N ILE A 251 11.01 4.83 19.29
CA ILE A 251 12.29 4.54 18.64
C ILE A 251 12.20 3.16 17.97
N PRO A 252 12.40 3.05 16.64
CA PRO A 252 12.45 1.77 15.97
C PRO A 252 13.63 0.94 16.47
N SER A 253 13.46 -0.37 16.62
CA SER A 253 14.58 -1.25 17.00
C SER A 253 15.65 -1.27 15.91
N MET A 254 16.91 -1.51 16.28
CA MET A 254 18.03 -1.63 15.32
C MET A 254 17.73 -2.69 14.23
N ILE A 255 17.10 -3.79 14.62
CA ILE A 255 16.71 -4.85 13.68
C ILE A 255 15.69 -4.33 12.65
N THR A 256 14.70 -3.54 13.09
CA THR A 256 13.72 -2.88 12.19
C THR A 256 14.43 -1.92 11.24
N VAL A 257 15.39 -1.14 11.72
CA VAL A 257 16.19 -0.22 10.89
C VAL A 257 16.98 -0.99 9.83
N ILE A 258 17.68 -2.05 10.23
CA ILE A 258 18.43 -2.92 9.29
C ILE A 258 17.48 -3.52 8.23
N GLY A 259 16.34 -4.08 8.65
CA GLY A 259 15.34 -4.63 7.73
C GLY A 259 14.83 -3.60 6.72
N SER A 260 14.54 -2.38 7.18
CA SER A 260 14.10 -1.28 6.31
C SER A 260 15.20 -0.84 5.33
N ILE A 261 16.46 -0.81 5.75
CA ILE A 261 17.60 -0.51 4.88
C ILE A 261 17.77 -1.58 3.79
N LEU A 262 17.66 -2.87 4.14
CA LEU A 262 17.73 -3.95 3.13
C LEU A 262 16.65 -3.82 2.07
N ILE A 263 15.42 -3.49 2.47
CA ILE A 263 14.31 -3.24 1.55
C ILE A 263 14.62 -2.04 0.66
N LEU A 264 15.12 -0.93 1.22
CA LEU A 264 15.46 0.26 0.44
C LEU A 264 16.61 -0.01 -0.54
N LEU A 265 17.63 -0.76 -0.13
CA LEU A 265 18.74 -1.17 -1.00
C LEU A 265 18.24 -1.94 -2.22
N SER A 266 17.22 -2.79 -2.08
CA SER A 266 16.62 -3.51 -3.20
C SER A 266 16.02 -2.56 -4.24
N ALA A 267 15.39 -1.44 -3.82
CA ALA A 267 14.86 -0.42 -4.71
C ALA A 267 15.98 0.35 -5.42
N ILE A 268 17.04 0.72 -4.70
CA ILE A 268 18.20 1.41 -5.29
C ILE A 268 18.87 0.53 -6.34
N ILE A 269 19.04 -0.75 -6.06
CA ILE A 269 19.63 -1.72 -6.98
C ILE A 269 18.77 -1.82 -8.27
N ASP A 270 17.45 -1.92 -8.16
CA ASP A 270 16.56 -1.94 -9.34
C ASP A 270 16.72 -0.70 -10.21
N ILE A 271 16.80 0.47 -9.59
CA ILE A 271 16.99 1.74 -10.31
C ILE A 271 18.33 1.74 -11.06
N VAL A 272 19.42 1.34 -10.40
CA VAL A 272 20.76 1.30 -11.00
C VAL A 272 20.81 0.34 -12.21
N PHE A 273 20.27 -0.87 -12.05
CA PHE A 273 20.20 -1.83 -13.16
C PHE A 273 19.31 -1.35 -14.31
N SER A 274 18.17 -0.72 -14.00
CA SER A 274 17.28 -0.15 -15.01
C SER A 274 17.97 0.97 -15.83
N ILE A 275 18.80 1.80 -15.21
CA ILE A 275 19.57 2.85 -15.88
C ILE A 275 20.65 2.23 -16.78
N ASN A 276 21.39 1.23 -16.30
CA ASN A 276 22.46 0.58 -17.05
C ASN A 276 21.93 -0.18 -18.26
N ASN A 277 20.80 -0.87 -18.13
CA ASN A 277 20.16 -1.57 -19.24
C ASN A 277 19.64 -0.62 -20.33
N ASN A 278 19.11 0.55 -19.94
CA ASN A 278 18.69 1.57 -20.91
C ASN A 278 19.87 2.19 -21.66
N LYS A 279 21.05 2.32 -21.05
CA LYS A 279 22.25 2.80 -21.75
C LYS A 279 22.73 1.81 -22.80
N LYS A 280 22.70 0.50 -22.51
CA LYS A 280 23.12 -0.54 -23.48
C LYS A 280 22.21 -0.62 -24.73
N THR A 281 20.90 -0.31 -24.57
CA THR A 281 19.95 -0.32 -25.71
C THR A 281 20.02 0.94 -26.58
N VAL A 282 20.71 2.00 -26.15
CA VAL A 282 20.89 3.25 -26.91
C VAL A 282 22.23 3.23 -27.66
N THR A 283 23.17 2.37 -27.24
CA THR A 283 24.54 2.25 -27.86
C THR A 283 24.64 1.09 -28.85
N ASN A 284 23.60 0.28 -29.02
CA ASN A 284 23.44 -0.72 -30.09
C ASN A 284 22.33 -0.27 -31.07
#